data_919159f996de90cb77525bacc1a0ec8f
#
_entry.id   919159f996de90cb77525bacc1a0ec8f
#
_cell.length_a   1.000
_cell.length_b   1.000
_cell.length_c   1.000
_cell.angle_alpha   90.00
_cell.angle_beta   90.00
_cell.angle_gamma   90.00
#
_symmetry.space_group_name_H-M   'P 1'
#
loop_
_entity.id
_entity.type
_entity.pdbx_description
1 polymer ?
#
loop_
_entity_poly.entity_id
_entity_poly.type
_entity_poly.pdbx_seq_one_letter_code
_entity_poly.pdbx_strand_id
1 'polypeptide(L)' 'IAKLNGKINKDAIVFTGHMDVVPVSEDEIKRWNTPPFKSTIKDGKLYGRGSADMKSGLISAIYSMILLKRYNNCGYHR' A
#
# COMPACT_ATOMS: atom_id res chain seq x y z
N ILE A 1 1.92 -1.08 13.52
CA ILE A 1 2.46 -2.45 13.32
C ILE A 1 1.30 -3.44 13.31
N ALA A 2 1.26 -4.31 12.31
CA ALA A 2 0.33 -5.42 12.25
C ALA A 2 1.11 -6.73 12.20
N LYS A 3 0.59 -7.76 12.86
CA LYS A 3 1.20 -9.07 12.93
C LYS A 3 0.16 -10.14 12.60
N LEU A 4 0.51 -11.05 11.71
CA LEU A 4 -0.24 -12.25 11.41
C LEU A 4 0.58 -13.46 11.88
N ASN A 5 0.04 -14.22 12.81
CA ASN A 5 0.72 -15.41 13.32
C ASN A 5 0.62 -16.55 12.31
N GLY A 6 1.75 -17.16 11.99
CA GLY A 6 1.81 -18.39 11.20
C GLY A 6 1.61 -19.65 12.04
N LYS A 7 1.57 -20.78 11.37
CA LYS A 7 1.45 -22.09 12.03
C LYS A 7 2.77 -22.59 12.62
N ILE A 8 3.89 -22.14 12.08
CA ILE A 8 5.23 -22.54 12.48
C ILE A 8 5.89 -21.35 13.16
N ASN A 9 6.30 -21.53 14.40
CA ASN A 9 6.96 -20.47 15.17
C ASN A 9 8.49 -20.50 14.91
N LYS A 10 8.87 -20.09 13.73
CA LYS A 10 10.27 -19.96 13.31
C LYS A 10 10.52 -18.59 12.71
N ASP A 11 10.79 -18.56 11.42
CA ASP A 11 11.14 -17.35 10.71
C ASP A 11 9.91 -16.50 10.39
N ALA A 12 10.10 -15.20 10.30
CA ALA A 12 9.07 -14.27 9.93
C ALA A 12 9.45 -13.52 8.66
N ILE A 13 8.44 -13.19 7.85
CA ILE A 13 8.59 -12.22 6.77
C ILE A 13 8.11 -10.86 7.30
N VAL A 14 8.93 -9.85 7.13
CA VAL A 14 8.61 -8.48 7.53
C VAL A 14 8.50 -7.60 6.29
N PHE A 15 7.35 -6.97 6.14
CA PHE A 15 7.16 -5.90 5.16
C PHE A 15 7.23 -4.56 5.88
N THR A 16 8.02 -3.65 5.36
CA THR A 16 8.14 -2.31 5.89
C THR A 16 7.87 -1.29 4.79
N GLY A 17 7.22 -0.20 5.14
CA GLY A 17 6.93 0.87 4.22
C GLY A 17 6.69 2.17 4.95
N HIS A 18 6.77 3.29 4.22
CA HIS A 18 6.53 4.62 4.76
C HIS A 18 5.20 5.19 4.27
N MET A 19 4.64 6.11 5.04
CA MET A 19 3.39 6.81 4.72
C MET A 19 3.61 8.25 4.29
N ASP A 20 4.74 8.83 4.64
CA ASP A 20 5.09 10.19 4.27
C ASP A 20 5.37 10.32 2.78
N VAL A 21 5.23 11.51 2.28
CA VAL A 21 5.44 11.85 0.87
C VAL A 21 6.28 13.09 0.74
N VAL A 22 6.99 13.21 -0.37
CA VAL A 22 7.72 14.42 -0.71
C VAL A 22 6.73 15.57 -0.89
N PRO A 23 7.00 16.74 -0.29
CA PRO A 23 6.14 17.91 -0.48
C PRO A 23 6.13 18.36 -1.94
N VAL A 24 5.07 19.06 -2.31
CA VAL A 24 4.91 19.63 -3.65
C VAL A 24 4.97 21.15 -3.53
N SER A 25 5.95 21.76 -4.18
CA SER A 25 6.08 23.22 -4.21
C SER A 25 5.01 23.87 -5.11
N GLU A 26 4.79 25.16 -4.94
CA GLU A 26 3.84 25.93 -5.78
C GLU A 26 4.20 25.85 -7.27
N ASP A 27 5.48 25.88 -7.59
CA ASP A 27 5.94 25.76 -8.98
C ASP A 27 5.74 24.35 -9.54
N GLU A 28 5.89 23.35 -8.69
CA GLU A 28 5.68 21.94 -9.07
C GLU A 28 4.19 21.66 -9.32
N ILE A 29 3.28 22.25 -8.52
CA ILE A 29 1.83 22.11 -8.70
C ILE A 29 1.40 22.50 -10.11
N LYS A 30 2.00 23.55 -10.67
CA LYS A 30 1.69 24.02 -12.03
C LYS A 30 2.00 23.00 -13.13
N ARG A 31 2.88 22.05 -12.86
CA ARG A 31 3.27 20.98 -13.79
C ARG A 31 2.43 19.72 -13.64
N TRP A 32 1.63 19.63 -12.58
CA TRP A 32 0.73 18.51 -12.38
C TRP A 32 -0.51 18.63 -13.26
N ASN A 33 -0.88 17.54 -13.93
CA ASN A 33 -2.11 17.47 -14.73
C ASN A 33 -3.34 17.18 -13.87
N THR A 34 -3.16 16.73 -12.64
CA THR A 34 -4.19 16.47 -11.65
C THR A 34 -3.77 17.07 -10.32
N PRO A 35 -4.68 17.40 -9.40
CA PRO A 35 -4.30 17.90 -8.08
C PRO A 35 -3.43 16.87 -7.33
N PRO A 36 -2.22 17.23 -6.84
CA PRO A 36 -1.30 16.26 -6.26
C PRO A 36 -1.81 15.61 -4.98
N PHE A 37 -2.62 16.31 -4.18
CA PHE A 37 -3.14 15.81 -2.90
C PHE A 37 -4.63 15.42 -2.93
N LYS A 38 -5.17 15.28 -4.11
CA LYS A 38 -6.52 14.77 -4.31
C LYS A 38 -6.45 13.55 -5.23
N SER A 39 -6.88 12.41 -4.74
CA SER A 39 -6.89 11.20 -5.56
C SER A 39 -7.75 11.38 -6.81
N THR A 40 -7.17 11.10 -7.95
CA THR A 40 -7.86 11.20 -9.25
C THR A 40 -7.68 9.88 -9.98
N ILE A 41 -8.80 9.25 -10.33
CA ILE A 41 -8.79 8.03 -11.14
C ILE A 41 -9.14 8.41 -12.58
N LYS A 42 -8.24 8.11 -13.49
CA LYS A 42 -8.39 8.40 -14.91
C LYS A 42 -7.72 7.31 -15.74
N ASP A 43 -8.42 6.79 -16.74
CA ASP A 43 -7.93 5.75 -17.65
C ASP A 43 -7.38 4.52 -16.89
N GLY A 44 -8.05 4.10 -15.80
CA GLY A 44 -7.65 2.97 -14.98
C GLY A 44 -6.42 3.20 -14.11
N LYS A 45 -5.97 4.44 -13.97
CA LYS A 45 -4.80 4.82 -13.17
C LYS A 45 -5.18 5.77 -12.04
N LEU A 46 -4.54 5.59 -10.90
CA LEU A 46 -4.69 6.49 -9.75
C LEU A 46 -3.54 7.50 -9.73
N TYR A 47 -3.88 8.77 -9.86
CA TYR A 47 -2.94 9.88 -9.81
C TYR A 47 -2.98 10.56 -8.45
N GLY A 48 -1.82 10.88 -7.92
CA GLY A 48 -1.66 11.61 -6.67
C GLY A 48 -0.26 11.45 -6.09
N ARG A 49 0.20 12.44 -5.34
CA ARG A 49 1.48 12.36 -4.63
C ARG A 49 1.43 11.18 -3.64
N GLY A 50 2.44 10.32 -3.69
CA GLY A 50 2.52 9.13 -2.84
C GLY A 50 1.75 7.91 -3.36
N SER A 51 1.04 8.00 -4.49
CA SER A 51 0.32 6.86 -5.04
C SER A 51 1.26 5.72 -5.44
N ALA A 52 2.39 6.02 -6.05
CA ALA A 52 3.42 5.04 -6.40
C ALA A 52 4.48 4.88 -5.31
N ASP A 53 4.92 5.97 -4.71
CA ASP A 53 5.96 5.99 -3.68
C ASP A 53 5.41 6.56 -2.36
N MET A 54 5.01 5.70 -1.42
CA MET A 54 4.89 4.25 -1.66
C MET A 54 3.57 3.68 -1.12
N LYS A 55 2.49 4.46 -1.09
CA LYS A 55 1.21 4.02 -0.53
C LYS A 55 0.64 2.79 -1.25
N SER A 56 0.86 2.66 -2.55
CA SER A 56 0.45 1.46 -3.29
C SER A 56 1.15 0.20 -2.78
N GLY A 57 2.46 0.26 -2.54
CA GLY A 57 3.21 -0.85 -1.98
C GLY A 57 2.77 -1.19 -0.56
N LEU A 58 2.53 -0.17 0.26
CA LEU A 58 2.07 -0.34 1.64
C LEU A 58 0.68 -1.01 1.68
N ILE A 59 -0.25 -0.54 0.86
CA ILE A 59 -1.59 -1.13 0.76
C ILE A 59 -1.53 -2.56 0.21
N SER A 60 -0.67 -2.84 -0.76
CA SER A 60 -0.47 -4.19 -1.28
C SER A 60 -0.01 -5.16 -0.19
N ALA A 61 0.92 -4.74 0.66
CA ALA A 61 1.38 -5.54 1.79
C ALA A 61 0.26 -5.82 2.79
N ILE A 62 -0.51 -4.79 3.16
CA ILE A 62 -1.66 -4.92 4.08
C ILE A 62 -2.72 -5.85 3.48
N TYR A 63 -3.05 -5.68 2.21
CA TYR A 63 -4.06 -6.49 1.54
C TYR A 63 -3.64 -7.95 1.42
N SER A 64 -2.35 -8.21 1.20
CA SER A 64 -1.79 -9.56 1.21
C SER A 64 -1.99 -10.25 2.55
N MET A 65 -1.78 -9.54 3.66
CA MET A 65 -2.05 -10.07 5.00
C MET A 65 -3.54 -10.39 5.21
N ILE A 66 -4.42 -9.52 4.74
CA ILE A 66 -5.87 -9.74 4.81
C ILE A 66 -6.28 -11.00 4.05
N LEU A 67 -5.76 -11.17 2.84
CA LEU A 67 -6.03 -12.34 2.02
C LEU A 67 -5.51 -13.62 2.68
N LEU A 68 -4.29 -13.61 3.18
CA LEU A 68 -3.72 -14.76 3.89
C LEU A 68 -4.56 -15.15 5.09
N LYS A 69 -5.02 -14.18 5.87
CA LYS A 69 -5.90 -14.42 7.00
C LYS A 69 -7.22 -15.05 6.57
N ARG A 70 -7.84 -14.54 5.50
CA ARG A 70 -9.10 -15.08 4.95
C ARG A 70 -8.95 -16.52 4.51
N TYR A 71 -7.92 -16.82 3.73
CA TYR A 71 -7.70 -18.18 3.25
C TYR A 71 -7.39 -19.17 4.37
N ASN A 72 -6.64 -18.76 5.38
CA ASN A 72 -6.41 -19.59 6.56
C ASN A 72 -7.69 -19.87 7.34
N ASN A 73 -8.60 -18.91 7.43
CA ASN A 73 -9.89 -19.09 8.09
C ASN A 73 -10.91 -19.90 7.26
N CYS A 74 -10.73 -19.97 5.95
CA CYS A 74 -11.60 -20.74 5.05
C CYS A 74 -11.19 -22.22 4.92
N GLY A 75 -10.38 -22.74 5.81
CA GLY A 75 -10.04 -24.15 5.84
C GLY A 75 -9.03 -24.60 4.78
N TYR A 76 -8.37 -23.68 4.10
CA TYR A 76 -7.24 -24.00 3.23
C TYR A 76 -6.02 -24.31 4.11
N HIS A 77 -6.05 -25.51 4.64
CA HIS A 77 -4.92 -26.05 5.39
C HIS A 77 -4.04 -26.84 4.42
N ARG A 78 -2.93 -26.29 4.09
CA ARG A 78 -1.82 -27.07 3.57
C ARG A 78 -0.74 -27.21 4.63
#